data_8e0a20f0402c1b8d57480c259758db67
#
_entry.id   8e0a20f0402c1b8d57480c259758db67
#
_cell.length_a   1.000
_cell.length_b   1.000
_cell.length_c   1.000
_cell.angle_alpha   90.00
_cell.angle_beta   90.00
_cell.angle_gamma   90.00
#
_symmetry.space_group_name_H-M   'P 1'
#
loop_
_entity.id
_entity.type
_entity.pdbx_description
1 polymer ?
#
loop_
_entity_poly.entity_id
_entity_poly.type
_entity_poly.pdbx_seq_one_letter_code
_entity_poly.pdbx_strand_id
1 'polypeptide(L)'
;MKSFTQYLVEFDFPQIYCDMDGVLADFTSFTTKHLGAKFSDERWQDLPEDLFYQLPPMSDAKKLWNYIKQFDPFVLTAVPRESRGPIAGRAAEDKSRWMKKTFGLNKEMMRPVMRRNKSNFAKDGRDGRPNQLIDDHKKNVEEFKNAGGIGIHHVNAASTIRKLKKLGYP
;
A
#
# COMPACT_ATOMS: atom_id res chain seq x y z
N MET A 1 9.47 20.55 18.65
CA MET A 1 10.88 20.13 18.49
C MET A 1 10.93 18.63 18.74
N LYS A 2 11.38 17.82 17.77
CA LYS A 2 11.52 16.36 17.96
C LYS A 2 12.63 16.09 18.96
N SER A 3 12.50 15.07 19.83
CA SER A 3 13.55 14.70 20.76
C SER A 3 14.76 14.09 20.04
N PHE A 4 15.94 14.11 20.64
CA PHE A 4 17.14 13.49 20.06
C PHE A 4 16.92 11.99 19.74
N THR A 5 16.13 11.30 20.55
CA THR A 5 15.73 9.90 20.33
C THR A 5 14.83 9.75 19.09
N GLN A 6 13.95 10.73 18.80
CA GLN A 6 13.15 10.75 17.58
C GLN A 6 14.01 11.00 16.33
N TYR A 7 15.07 11.80 16.44
CA TYR A 7 16.04 12.00 15.35
C TYR A 7 16.84 10.74 15.04
N LEU A 8 17.23 9.96 16.04
CA LEU A 8 17.96 8.71 15.85
C LEU A 8 17.06 7.63 15.18
N VAL A 9 15.78 7.60 15.51
CA VAL A 9 14.82 6.66 14.92
C VAL A 9 14.55 6.96 13.42
N GLU A 10 14.58 8.23 13.01
CA GLU A 10 14.35 8.62 11.61
C GLU A 10 15.45 8.20 10.63
N PHE A 11 16.67 7.91 11.12
CA PHE A 11 17.81 7.57 10.25
C PHE A 11 18.12 6.08 10.16
N ASP A 12 17.53 5.23 11.02
CA ASP A 12 17.96 3.84 11.16
C ASP A 12 17.03 2.80 10.52
N PHE A 13 15.78 3.17 10.23
CA PHE A 13 14.85 2.19 9.66
C PHE A 13 14.76 2.31 8.13
N PRO A 14 14.75 1.15 7.42
CA PRO A 14 14.45 1.14 5.99
C PRO A 14 13.09 1.74 5.70
N GLN A 15 12.92 2.34 4.52
CA GLN A 15 11.65 2.92 4.09
C GLN A 15 10.55 1.85 4.03
N ILE A 16 9.41 2.13 4.64
CA ILE A 16 8.21 1.29 4.50
C ILE A 16 7.39 1.77 3.30
N TYR A 17 7.04 0.83 2.43
CA TYR A 17 6.04 0.95 1.39
C TYR A 17 4.85 0.06 1.75
N CYS A 18 3.66 0.65 1.86
CA CYS A 18 2.44 -0.07 2.20
C CYS A 18 1.51 -0.08 0.99
N ASP A 19 1.02 -1.26 0.59
CA ASP A 19 -0.04 -1.34 -0.40
C ASP A 19 -1.36 -0.80 0.15
N MET A 20 -2.26 -0.41 -0.73
CA MET A 20 -3.57 0.10 -0.37
C MET A 20 -4.65 -0.99 -0.44
N ASP A 21 -4.88 -1.57 -1.63
CA ASP A 21 -5.96 -2.52 -1.85
C ASP A 21 -5.64 -3.88 -1.21
N GLY A 22 -6.55 -4.39 -0.38
CA GLY A 22 -6.34 -5.64 0.37
C GLY A 22 -5.49 -5.49 1.64
N VAL A 23 -4.90 -4.31 1.90
CA VAL A 23 -4.15 -3.99 3.12
C VAL A 23 -4.84 -2.91 3.93
N LEU A 24 -5.16 -1.78 3.32
CA LEU A 24 -5.83 -0.64 3.95
C LEU A 24 -7.28 -0.50 3.49
N ALA A 25 -7.55 -0.73 2.20
CA ALA A 25 -8.86 -0.63 1.58
C ALA A 25 -9.40 -2.00 1.17
N ASP A 26 -10.68 -2.27 1.45
CA ASP A 26 -11.32 -3.56 1.17
C ASP A 26 -11.86 -3.62 -0.25
N PHE A 27 -10.95 -3.77 -1.20
CA PHE A 27 -11.26 -3.92 -2.62
C PHE A 27 -12.09 -5.19 -2.89
N THR A 28 -11.72 -6.30 -2.29
CA THR A 28 -12.31 -7.61 -2.58
C THR A 28 -13.78 -7.66 -2.17
N SER A 29 -14.12 -7.28 -0.94
CA SER A 29 -15.51 -7.33 -0.47
C SER A 29 -16.38 -6.34 -1.23
N PHE A 30 -15.87 -5.13 -1.51
CA PHE A 30 -16.61 -4.12 -2.27
C PHE A 30 -16.92 -4.60 -3.68
N THR A 31 -15.90 -5.06 -4.42
CA THR A 31 -16.10 -5.51 -5.81
C THR A 31 -16.96 -6.77 -5.88
N THR A 32 -16.77 -7.73 -4.98
CA THR A 32 -17.61 -8.94 -4.92
C THR A 32 -19.08 -8.60 -4.68
N LYS A 33 -19.34 -7.69 -3.74
CA LYS A 33 -20.71 -7.23 -3.46
C LYS A 33 -21.33 -6.52 -4.65
N HIS A 34 -20.57 -5.63 -5.31
CA HIS A 34 -21.03 -4.87 -6.47
C HIS A 34 -21.33 -5.76 -7.68
N LEU A 35 -20.46 -6.72 -7.95
CA LEU A 35 -20.53 -7.60 -9.11
C LEU A 35 -21.43 -8.84 -8.91
N GLY A 36 -21.80 -9.15 -7.65
CA GLY A 36 -22.44 -10.41 -7.29
C GLY A 36 -21.59 -11.66 -7.53
N ALA A 37 -20.28 -11.48 -7.80
CA ALA A 37 -19.32 -12.54 -8.09
C ALA A 37 -17.90 -12.05 -7.80
N LYS A 38 -16.95 -13.00 -7.73
CA LYS A 38 -15.53 -12.66 -7.59
C LYS A 38 -15.05 -11.77 -8.74
N PHE A 39 -14.31 -10.73 -8.43
CA PHE A 39 -13.70 -9.83 -9.40
C PHE A 39 -12.72 -10.58 -10.32
N SER A 40 -12.76 -10.26 -11.60
CA SER A 40 -11.75 -10.63 -12.58
C SER A 40 -11.38 -9.41 -13.44
N ASP A 41 -10.20 -9.46 -14.06
CA ASP A 41 -9.61 -8.32 -14.77
C ASP A 41 -10.43 -7.87 -16.02
N GLU A 42 -11.34 -8.71 -16.54
CA GLU A 42 -12.25 -8.38 -17.65
C GLU A 42 -13.44 -7.53 -17.19
N ARG A 43 -13.68 -7.45 -15.88
CA ARG A 43 -14.87 -6.82 -15.32
C ARG A 43 -14.68 -5.40 -14.81
N TRP A 44 -13.58 -4.75 -15.17
CA TRP A 44 -13.32 -3.36 -14.77
C TRP A 44 -14.44 -2.40 -15.18
N GLN A 45 -14.99 -2.56 -16.39
CA GLN A 45 -16.06 -1.71 -16.91
C GLN A 45 -17.40 -1.88 -16.20
N ASP A 46 -17.58 -2.94 -15.41
CA ASP A 46 -18.78 -3.18 -14.62
C ASP A 46 -18.71 -2.50 -13.24
N LEU A 47 -17.59 -1.86 -12.92
CA LEU A 47 -17.35 -1.18 -11.65
C LEU A 47 -17.58 0.33 -11.77
N PRO A 48 -17.96 1.01 -10.67
CA PRO A 48 -18.08 2.48 -10.67
C PRO A 48 -16.74 3.14 -11.04
N GLU A 49 -16.79 4.21 -11.82
CA GLU A 49 -15.57 4.93 -12.21
C GLU A 49 -14.78 5.48 -11.03
N ASP A 50 -15.48 5.86 -9.95
CA ASP A 50 -14.90 6.38 -8.70
C ASP A 50 -14.74 5.30 -7.62
N LEU A 51 -14.67 4.03 -8.04
CA LEU A 51 -14.50 2.85 -7.18
C LEU A 51 -13.51 3.10 -6.04
N PHE A 52 -12.31 3.55 -6.38
CA PHE A 52 -11.22 3.67 -5.40
C PHE A 52 -11.49 4.71 -4.31
N TYR A 53 -12.35 5.69 -4.59
CA TYR A 53 -12.78 6.65 -3.57
C TYR A 53 -13.90 6.09 -2.67
N GLN A 54 -14.67 5.11 -3.15
CA GLN A 54 -15.78 4.50 -2.42
C GLN A 54 -15.39 3.35 -1.51
N LEU A 55 -14.19 2.77 -1.66
CA LEU A 55 -13.78 1.57 -0.91
C LEU A 55 -13.93 1.77 0.60
N PRO A 56 -14.50 0.79 1.32
CA PRO A 56 -14.43 0.78 2.77
C PRO A 56 -13.00 0.45 3.23
N PRO A 57 -12.56 0.92 4.40
CA PRO A 57 -11.31 0.46 4.98
C PRO A 57 -11.41 -1.01 5.41
N MET A 58 -10.27 -1.73 5.36
CA MET A 58 -10.16 -3.03 6.01
C MET A 58 -10.43 -2.87 7.51
N SER A 59 -11.02 -3.89 8.13
CA SER A 59 -11.44 -3.84 9.54
C SER A 59 -10.30 -3.55 10.52
N ASP A 60 -9.08 -3.92 10.19
CA ASP A 60 -7.88 -3.71 11.00
C ASP A 60 -6.88 -2.68 10.41
N ALA A 61 -7.26 -2.00 9.33
CA ALA A 61 -6.42 -1.01 8.65
C ALA A 61 -5.96 0.11 9.60
N LYS A 62 -6.85 0.60 10.46
CA LYS A 62 -6.52 1.64 11.44
C LYS A 62 -5.44 1.19 12.42
N LYS A 63 -5.47 -0.08 12.84
CA LYS A 63 -4.45 -0.66 13.72
C LYS A 63 -3.09 -0.68 13.04
N LEU A 64 -3.02 -1.15 11.79
CA LEU A 64 -1.80 -1.16 11.02
C LEU A 64 -1.27 0.26 10.78
N TRP A 65 -2.15 1.14 10.29
CA TRP A 65 -1.77 2.53 9.98
C TRP A 65 -1.24 3.28 11.18
N ASN A 66 -1.91 3.18 12.34
CA ASN A 66 -1.44 3.82 13.58
C ASN A 66 -0.06 3.35 14.03
N TYR A 67 0.31 2.11 13.71
CA TYR A 67 1.64 1.60 14.00
C TYR A 67 2.68 2.10 13.00
N ILE A 68 2.42 2.01 11.69
CA ILE A 68 3.42 2.35 10.67
C ILE A 68 3.58 3.85 10.41
N LYS A 69 2.56 4.69 10.67
CA LYS A 69 2.60 6.14 10.37
C LYS A 69 3.75 6.88 11.05
N GLN A 70 4.25 6.40 12.17
CA GLN A 70 5.39 6.99 12.88
C GLN A 70 6.73 6.82 12.13
N PHE A 71 6.78 5.97 11.13
CA PHE A 71 7.95 5.69 10.28
C PHE A 71 7.83 6.35 8.89
N ASP A 72 6.95 7.31 8.72
CA ASP A 72 6.71 8.05 7.47
C ASP A 72 6.58 7.15 6.22
N PRO A 73 5.62 6.20 6.23
CA PRO A 73 5.48 5.25 5.14
C PRO A 73 4.99 5.91 3.86
N PHE A 74 5.48 5.45 2.72
CA PHE A 74 4.81 5.67 1.43
C PHE A 74 3.71 4.65 1.20
N VAL A 75 2.65 5.06 0.50
CA VAL A 75 1.64 4.14 -0.02
C VAL A 75 1.97 3.80 -1.47
N LEU A 76 2.41 2.56 -1.69
CA LEU A 76 2.80 2.04 -3.00
C LEU A 76 1.68 1.18 -3.56
N THR A 77 0.86 1.76 -4.42
CA THR A 77 -0.39 1.15 -4.87
C THR A 77 -0.44 0.99 -6.38
N ALA A 78 -1.00 -0.15 -6.84
CA ALA A 78 -1.21 -0.39 -8.25
C ALA A 78 -2.41 0.39 -8.79
N VAL A 79 -2.28 0.92 -10.01
CA VAL A 79 -3.39 1.50 -10.77
C VAL A 79 -3.73 0.62 -11.96
N PRO A 80 -5.00 0.58 -12.39
CA PRO A 80 -5.41 -0.15 -13.59
C PRO A 80 -4.72 0.39 -14.85
N ARG A 81 -4.59 -0.45 -15.87
CA ARG A 81 -4.08 -0.03 -17.19
C ARG A 81 -5.06 0.92 -17.86
N GLU A 82 -4.58 1.85 -18.67
CA GLU A 82 -5.40 2.82 -19.42
C GLU A 82 -6.53 2.14 -20.24
N SER A 83 -6.26 0.95 -20.78
CA SER A 83 -7.25 0.15 -21.51
C SER A 83 -8.47 -0.28 -20.67
N ARG A 84 -8.46 -0.04 -19.36
CA ARG A 84 -9.61 -0.32 -18.47
C ARG A 84 -10.62 0.83 -18.40
N GLY A 85 -10.41 1.88 -19.20
CA GLY A 85 -11.35 2.99 -19.36
C GLY A 85 -11.28 4.06 -18.27
N PRO A 86 -12.37 4.81 -18.03
CA PRO A 86 -12.39 5.99 -17.17
C PRO A 86 -11.89 5.74 -15.76
N ILE A 87 -12.13 4.54 -15.19
CA ILE A 87 -11.64 4.16 -13.86
C ILE A 87 -10.11 4.25 -13.76
N ALA A 88 -9.38 3.91 -14.83
CA ALA A 88 -7.92 3.97 -14.86
C ALA A 88 -7.42 5.42 -14.79
N GLY A 89 -8.06 6.34 -15.51
CA GLY A 89 -7.69 7.75 -15.53
C GLY A 89 -7.89 8.45 -14.18
N ARG A 90 -8.79 7.95 -13.35
CA ARG A 90 -9.10 8.52 -12.03
C ARG A 90 -8.38 7.84 -10.87
N ALA A 91 -7.92 6.61 -11.07
CA ALA A 91 -7.47 5.73 -9.99
C ALA A 91 -6.43 6.38 -9.06
N ALA A 92 -5.40 7.02 -9.60
CA ALA A 92 -4.34 7.64 -8.80
C ALA A 92 -4.87 8.77 -7.92
N GLU A 93 -5.72 9.63 -8.47
CA GLU A 93 -6.32 10.76 -7.74
C GLU A 93 -7.32 10.27 -6.69
N ASP A 94 -8.21 9.35 -7.05
CA ASP A 94 -9.22 8.81 -6.14
C ASP A 94 -8.58 8.05 -4.96
N LYS A 95 -7.51 7.30 -5.19
CA LYS A 95 -6.73 6.66 -4.12
C LYS A 95 -6.05 7.67 -3.21
N SER A 96 -5.48 8.74 -3.76
CA SER A 96 -4.89 9.82 -2.98
C SER A 96 -5.93 10.53 -2.10
N ARG A 97 -7.08 10.83 -2.67
CA ARG A 97 -8.22 11.44 -1.95
C ARG A 97 -8.75 10.52 -0.85
N TRP A 98 -8.83 9.21 -1.14
CA TRP A 98 -9.23 8.21 -0.16
C TRP A 98 -8.26 8.15 1.02
N MET A 99 -6.96 8.10 0.76
CA MET A 99 -5.92 8.09 1.81
C MET A 99 -5.95 9.38 2.63
N LYS A 100 -6.14 10.52 1.99
CA LYS A 100 -6.31 11.82 2.69
C LYS A 100 -7.52 11.81 3.60
N LYS A 101 -8.69 11.38 3.10
CA LYS A 101 -9.94 11.31 3.86
C LYS A 101 -9.86 10.34 5.03
N THR A 102 -9.26 9.15 4.82
CA THR A 102 -9.31 8.05 5.78
C THR A 102 -8.21 8.13 6.82
N PHE A 103 -7.00 8.53 6.41
CA PHE A 103 -5.80 8.49 7.26
C PHE A 103 -5.04 9.82 7.34
N GLY A 104 -5.49 10.87 6.67
CA GLY A 104 -4.82 12.17 6.66
C GLY A 104 -3.53 12.20 5.85
N LEU A 105 -3.24 11.19 5.03
CA LEU A 105 -2.00 11.11 4.27
C LEU A 105 -1.97 12.17 3.15
N ASN A 106 -0.83 12.84 3.00
CA ASN A 106 -0.60 13.79 1.93
C ASN A 106 -0.29 13.09 0.61
N LYS A 107 -0.67 13.72 -0.50
CA LYS A 107 -0.48 13.19 -1.86
C LYS A 107 0.99 12.89 -2.20
N GLU A 108 1.92 13.66 -1.64
CA GLU A 108 3.36 13.48 -1.83
C GLU A 108 3.89 12.14 -1.32
N MET A 109 3.15 11.51 -0.38
CA MET A 109 3.49 10.20 0.16
C MET A 109 2.86 9.05 -0.66
N MET A 110 2.09 9.36 -1.71
CA MET A 110 1.50 8.35 -2.59
C MET A 110 2.45 7.98 -3.73
N ARG A 111 2.48 6.69 -4.04
CA ARG A 111 3.24 6.12 -5.18
C ARG A 111 2.30 5.24 -6.01
N PRO A 112 1.39 5.86 -6.79
CA PRO A 112 0.55 5.10 -7.73
C PRO A 112 1.40 4.68 -8.92
N VAL A 113 1.46 3.37 -9.17
CA VAL A 113 2.31 2.78 -10.22
C VAL A 113 1.58 1.64 -10.93
N MET A 114 2.08 1.22 -12.08
CA MET A 114 1.71 -0.08 -12.63
C MET A 114 2.19 -1.19 -11.69
N ARG A 115 1.40 -2.25 -11.47
CA ARG A 115 1.73 -3.35 -10.56
C ARG A 115 3.19 -3.85 -10.72
N ARG A 116 3.61 -4.10 -11.97
CA ARG A 116 4.96 -4.59 -12.29
C ARG A 116 6.10 -3.65 -11.83
N ASN A 117 5.80 -2.37 -11.63
CA ASN A 117 6.80 -1.37 -11.25
C ASN A 117 6.97 -1.24 -9.73
N LYS A 118 6.19 -1.97 -8.92
CA LYS A 118 6.35 -1.98 -7.46
C LYS A 118 7.77 -2.43 -7.05
N SER A 119 8.35 -3.40 -7.75
CA SER A 119 9.70 -3.89 -7.47
C SER A 119 10.82 -2.86 -7.68
N ASN A 120 10.58 -1.78 -8.43
CA ASN A 120 11.53 -0.68 -8.60
C ASN A 120 11.81 0.07 -7.29
N PHE A 121 10.95 -0.08 -6.28
CA PHE A 121 11.10 0.54 -4.96
C PHE A 121 11.79 -0.37 -3.94
N ALA A 122 12.33 -1.51 -4.36
CA ALA A 122 12.91 -2.51 -3.46
C ALA A 122 14.16 -2.03 -2.71
N LYS A 123 14.91 -1.10 -3.29
CA LYS A 123 16.12 -0.53 -2.71
C LYS A 123 16.06 0.99 -2.64
N ASP A 124 16.66 1.56 -1.61
CA ASP A 124 16.89 3.01 -1.54
C ASP A 124 17.82 3.44 -2.67
N GLY A 125 17.43 4.48 -3.41
CA GLY A 125 18.21 4.97 -4.55
C GLY A 125 19.54 5.65 -4.19
N ARG A 126 19.75 5.98 -2.91
CA ARG A 126 20.95 6.69 -2.44
C ARG A 126 22.05 5.73 -1.96
N ASP A 127 21.70 4.75 -1.15
CA ASP A 127 22.65 3.85 -0.49
C ASP A 127 22.42 2.37 -0.77
N GLY A 128 21.39 2.04 -1.55
CA GLY A 128 21.05 0.67 -1.93
C GLY A 128 20.49 -0.18 -0.80
N ARG A 129 20.12 0.40 0.37
CA ARG A 129 19.49 -0.36 1.45
C ARG A 129 18.17 -0.99 1.00
N PRO A 130 17.84 -2.20 1.50
CA PRO A 130 16.57 -2.82 1.19
C PRO A 130 15.43 -2.05 1.86
N ASN A 131 14.42 -1.69 1.08
CA ASN A 131 13.15 -1.14 1.57
C ASN A 131 12.19 -2.27 1.98
N GLN A 132 11.14 -1.92 2.73
CA GLN A 132 10.10 -2.85 3.18
C GLN A 132 8.85 -2.68 2.32
N LEU A 133 8.27 -3.78 1.84
CA LEU A 133 6.94 -3.78 1.21
C LEU A 133 5.95 -4.56 2.08
N ILE A 134 4.83 -3.94 2.43
CA ILE A 134 3.66 -4.59 3.02
C ILE A 134 2.61 -4.75 1.91
N ASP A 135 2.31 -5.96 1.49
CA ASP A 135 1.39 -6.23 0.38
C ASP A 135 0.68 -7.58 0.62
N ASP A 136 -0.62 -7.67 0.31
CA ASP A 136 -1.41 -8.90 0.47
C ASP A 136 -1.22 -9.87 -0.69
N HIS A 137 -0.66 -9.39 -1.81
CA HIS A 137 -0.46 -10.19 -3.00
C HIS A 137 0.93 -10.85 -3.02
N LYS A 138 0.98 -12.17 -2.84
CA LYS A 138 2.24 -12.94 -2.76
C LYS A 138 3.20 -12.66 -3.92
N LYS A 139 2.69 -12.52 -5.14
CA LYS A 139 3.53 -12.24 -6.31
C LYS A 139 4.26 -10.91 -6.20
N ASN A 140 3.60 -9.85 -5.70
CA ASN A 140 4.24 -8.56 -5.48
C ASN A 140 5.36 -8.68 -4.43
N VAL A 141 5.08 -9.41 -3.35
CA VAL A 141 6.05 -9.67 -2.27
C VAL A 141 7.30 -10.39 -2.81
N GLU A 142 7.11 -11.43 -3.63
CA GLU A 142 8.22 -12.20 -4.22
C GLU A 142 9.02 -11.37 -5.23
N GLU A 143 8.35 -10.63 -6.12
CA GLU A 143 9.02 -9.74 -7.08
C GLU A 143 9.84 -8.67 -6.36
N PHE A 144 9.33 -8.12 -5.25
CA PHE A 144 10.02 -7.12 -4.45
C PHE A 144 11.27 -7.70 -3.75
N LYS A 145 11.17 -8.91 -3.21
CA LYS A 145 12.32 -9.64 -2.62
C LYS A 145 13.38 -9.94 -3.68
N ASN A 146 12.97 -10.43 -4.85
CA ASN A 146 13.89 -10.73 -5.94
C ASN A 146 14.65 -9.48 -6.43
N ALA A 147 14.05 -8.30 -6.29
CA ALA A 147 14.69 -7.02 -6.57
C ALA A 147 15.58 -6.49 -5.42
N GLY A 148 15.73 -7.27 -4.34
CA GLY A 148 16.61 -6.96 -3.21
C GLY A 148 15.96 -6.21 -2.06
N GLY A 149 14.63 -6.08 -2.04
CA GLY A 149 13.86 -5.54 -0.92
C GLY A 149 13.47 -6.60 0.11
N ILE A 150 12.78 -6.18 1.15
CA ILE A 150 12.17 -7.06 2.16
C ILE A 150 10.66 -7.03 1.99
N GLY A 151 10.09 -8.15 1.57
CA GLY A 151 8.67 -8.29 1.35
C GLY A 151 7.96 -8.89 2.56
N ILE A 152 6.89 -8.25 3.02
CA ILE A 152 6.02 -8.71 4.11
C ILE A 152 4.66 -9.07 3.50
N HIS A 153 4.38 -10.37 3.38
CA HIS A 153 3.04 -10.81 2.98
C HIS A 153 2.04 -10.48 4.09
N HIS A 154 1.14 -9.54 3.78
CA HIS A 154 0.10 -9.09 4.70
C HIS A 154 -1.05 -10.10 4.73
N VAL A 155 -1.44 -10.51 5.92
CA VAL A 155 -2.62 -11.34 6.18
C VAL A 155 -3.59 -10.58 7.09
N ASN A 156 -3.04 -9.92 8.12
CA ASN A 156 -3.76 -9.01 9.02
C ASN A 156 -2.76 -8.09 9.72
N ALA A 157 -3.27 -7.01 10.31
CA ALA A 157 -2.44 -6.00 10.97
C ALA A 157 -1.56 -6.59 12.08
N ALA A 158 -2.10 -7.47 12.92
CA ALA A 158 -1.36 -8.04 14.05
C ALA A 158 -0.14 -8.85 13.59
N SER A 159 -0.29 -9.67 12.54
CA SER A 159 0.81 -10.47 12.01
C SER A 159 1.87 -9.60 11.32
N THR A 160 1.45 -8.56 10.59
CA THR A 160 2.35 -7.61 9.93
C THR A 160 3.16 -6.81 10.95
N ILE A 161 2.52 -6.31 12.01
CA ILE A 161 3.21 -5.59 13.09
C ILE A 161 4.23 -6.49 13.78
N ARG A 162 3.89 -7.76 14.07
CA ARG A 162 4.87 -8.72 14.64
C ARG A 162 6.08 -8.92 13.73
N LYS A 163 5.89 -8.98 12.41
CA LYS A 163 7.01 -9.11 11.46
C LYS A 163 7.87 -7.84 11.44
N LEU A 164 7.26 -6.66 11.44
CA LEU A 164 7.97 -5.39 11.53
C LEU A 164 8.80 -5.30 12.82
N LYS A 165 8.23 -5.69 13.97
CA LYS A 165 8.97 -5.73 15.25
C LYS A 165 10.18 -6.67 15.20
N LYS A 166 10.05 -7.85 14.55
CA LYS A 166 11.19 -8.76 14.35
C LYS A 166 12.27 -8.17 13.44
N LEU A 167 11.92 -7.22 12.58
CA LEU A 167 12.85 -6.48 11.72
C LEU A 167 13.46 -5.25 12.42
N GLY A 168 13.13 -5.04 13.70
CA GLY A 168 13.70 -3.97 14.51
C GLY A 168 12.84 -2.72 14.69
N TYR A 169 11.65 -2.67 14.08
CA TYR A 169 10.72 -1.55 14.29
C TYR A 169 10.11 -1.64 15.72
N PRO A 170 10.17 -0.58 16.53
CA PRO A 170 9.70 -0.59 17.93
C PRO A 170 8.18 -0.75 18.09
#